data_1a2288d97e46944d1474946a2ed6350e
#
_entry.id   1a2288d97e46944d1474946a2ed6350e
#
_cell.length_a   1.000
_cell.length_b   1.000
_cell.length_c   1.000
_cell.angle_alpha   90.00
_cell.angle_beta   90.00
_cell.angle_gamma   90.00
#
_symmetry.space_group_name_H-M   'P 1'
#
loop_
_entity.id
_entity.type
_entity.pdbx_description
1 polymer ?
#
loop_
_entity_poly.entity_id
_entity_poly.type
_entity_poly.pdbx_seq_one_letter_code
_entity_poly.pdbx_strand_id
1 'polypeptide(L)'
;MGNIENTFKEYKITKSEQTKIMDVMDKYREKISNGIDVHNADFENDIISIFGGDIQAMRHTPAIEYHFCEYVAKDFMEDGRWEEVFPALYGNFVKYGGKIKE
;
A
#
# COMPACT_ATOMS: atom_id res chain seq x y z
N MET A 1 4.77 8.03 16.09
CA MET A 1 5.33 7.36 15.49
C MET A 1 4.63 6.50 14.75
N GLY A 2 4.41 6.65 13.71
CA GLY A 2 3.63 5.83 12.90
C GLY A 2 4.37 4.63 12.39
N ASN A 3 3.62 3.59 12.13
CA ASN A 3 4.17 2.39 11.54
C ASN A 3 4.66 2.66 10.13
N ILE A 4 3.96 3.53 9.40
CA ILE A 4 4.34 3.82 8.02
C ILE A 4 5.70 4.51 7.94
N GLU A 5 6.02 5.32 8.94
CA GLU A 5 7.31 6.00 8.94
C GLU A 5 8.45 5.01 9.05
N ASN A 6 8.26 3.98 9.86
CA ASN A 6 9.27 2.95 10.01
C ASN A 6 9.46 2.19 8.70
N THR A 7 8.37 1.88 8.03
CA THR A 7 8.43 1.17 6.75
C THR A 7 9.13 2.01 5.69
N PHE A 8 8.81 3.29 5.62
CA PHE A 8 9.46 4.19 4.66
C PHE A 8 10.96 4.26 4.93
N LYS A 9 11.34 4.29 6.19
CA LYS A 9 12.74 4.38 6.53
C LYS A 9 13.44 3.07 6.18
N GLU A 10 12.82 1.96 6.48
CA GLU A 10 13.41 0.66 6.21
C GLU A 10 13.66 0.46 4.72
N TYR A 11 12.72 0.92 3.89
CA TYR A 11 12.82 0.77 2.45
C TYR A 11 13.48 1.96 1.77
N LYS A 12 13.97 2.91 2.55
CA LYS A 12 14.69 4.09 2.03
C LYS A 12 13.88 4.87 1.00
N ILE A 13 12.63 5.09 1.34
CA ILE A 13 11.70 5.79 0.45
C ILE A 13 11.94 7.29 0.54
N THR A 14 12.17 7.92 -0.60
CA THR A 14 12.41 9.36 -0.62
C THR A 14 11.13 10.13 -0.35
N LYS A 15 11.28 11.42 -0.04
CA LYS A 15 10.14 12.27 0.22
C LYS A 15 9.23 12.35 -1.00
N SER A 16 9.81 12.45 -2.17
CA SER A 16 9.05 12.50 -3.41
C SER A 16 8.26 11.21 -3.61
N GLU A 17 8.89 10.08 -3.35
CA GLU A 17 8.24 8.80 -3.48
C GLU A 17 7.11 8.65 -2.47
N GLN A 18 7.33 9.14 -1.25
CA GLN A 18 6.29 9.11 -0.22
C GLN A 18 5.07 9.88 -0.66
N THR A 19 5.27 11.04 -1.26
CA THR A 19 4.17 11.86 -1.74
C THR A 19 3.37 11.11 -2.80
N LYS A 20 4.06 10.45 -3.71
CA LYS A 20 3.39 9.70 -4.78
C LYS A 20 2.62 8.51 -4.22
N ILE A 21 3.17 7.87 -3.19
CA ILE A 21 2.47 6.77 -2.52
C ILE A 21 1.18 7.28 -1.87
N MET A 22 1.25 8.43 -1.23
CA MET A 22 0.06 9.00 -0.61
C MET A 22 -0.98 9.39 -1.65
N ASP A 23 -0.55 9.83 -2.83
CA ASP A 23 -1.47 10.10 -3.91
C ASP A 23 -2.21 8.83 -4.35
N VAL A 24 -1.51 7.70 -4.36
CA VAL A 24 -2.14 6.43 -4.69
C VAL A 24 -3.17 6.07 -3.61
N MET A 25 -2.84 6.29 -2.35
CA MET A 25 -3.78 6.03 -1.26
C MET A 25 -5.04 6.87 -1.43
N ASP A 26 -4.89 8.15 -1.77
CA ASP A 26 -6.04 9.02 -2.00
C ASP A 26 -6.89 8.52 -3.17
N LYS A 27 -6.24 8.08 -4.23
CA LYS A 27 -6.94 7.58 -5.39
C LYS A 27 -7.81 6.39 -5.04
N TYR A 28 -7.28 5.47 -4.25
CA TYR A 28 -8.03 4.27 -3.89
C TYR A 28 -9.14 4.60 -2.89
N ARG A 29 -8.89 5.52 -1.99
CA ARG A 29 -9.94 5.96 -1.08
C ARG A 29 -11.10 6.55 -1.86
N GLU A 30 -10.80 7.35 -2.87
CA GLU A 30 -11.84 7.97 -3.66
C GLU A 30 -12.64 6.92 -4.42
N LYS A 31 -11.97 5.93 -4.97
CA LYS A 31 -12.66 4.85 -5.67
C LYS A 31 -13.61 4.11 -4.72
N ILE A 32 -13.14 3.80 -3.53
CA ILE A 32 -13.95 3.10 -2.54
C ILE A 32 -15.16 3.95 -2.16
N SER A 33 -14.94 5.23 -1.97
CA SER A 33 -16.00 6.16 -1.59
C SER A 33 -17.07 6.24 -2.68
N ASN A 34 -16.69 6.08 -3.92
CA ASN A 34 -17.60 6.14 -5.05
C ASN A 34 -18.20 4.78 -5.43
N GLY A 35 -17.94 3.76 -4.61
CA GLY A 35 -18.51 2.45 -4.86
C GLY A 35 -17.85 1.69 -5.99
N ILE A 36 -16.64 2.08 -6.37
CA ILE A 36 -15.91 1.42 -7.42
C ILE A 36 -15.11 0.28 -6.83
N ASP A 37 -15.18 -0.89 -7.44
CA ASP A 37 -14.41 -2.04 -6.96
C ASP A 37 -12.93 -1.78 -7.10
N VAL A 38 -12.17 -2.20 -6.09
CA VAL A 38 -10.72 -2.06 -6.13
C VAL A 38 -10.08 -3.42 -5.96
N HIS A 39 -8.92 -3.59 -6.55
CA HIS A 39 -8.21 -4.87 -6.52
C HIS A 39 -6.78 -4.64 -6.09
N ASN A 40 -6.27 -5.57 -5.28
CA ASN A 40 -4.90 -5.44 -4.78
C ASN A 40 -3.87 -5.44 -5.90
N ALA A 41 -4.12 -6.18 -6.99
CA ALA A 41 -3.16 -6.20 -8.09
C ALA A 41 -3.00 -4.82 -8.71
N ASP A 42 -4.07 -4.08 -8.87
CA ASP A 42 -4.01 -2.74 -9.43
C ASP A 42 -3.27 -1.79 -8.50
N PHE A 43 -3.55 -1.89 -7.22
CA PHE A 43 -2.89 -1.08 -6.22
C PHE A 43 -1.39 -1.35 -6.24
N GLU A 44 -1.02 -2.61 -6.28
CA GLU A 44 0.40 -2.99 -6.27
C GLU A 44 1.10 -2.47 -7.51
N ASN A 45 0.46 -2.57 -8.66
CA ASN A 45 1.04 -2.03 -9.89
C ASN A 45 1.24 -0.53 -9.80
N ASP A 46 0.28 0.18 -9.22
CA ASP A 46 0.41 1.63 -9.08
C ASP A 46 1.59 1.99 -8.17
N ILE A 47 1.75 1.26 -7.08
CA ILE A 47 2.87 1.53 -6.18
C ILE A 47 4.20 1.20 -6.86
N ILE A 48 4.28 0.05 -7.50
CA ILE A 48 5.51 -0.38 -8.17
C ILE A 48 5.91 0.59 -9.26
N SER A 49 4.92 1.17 -9.95
CA SER A 49 5.19 2.14 -11.01
C SER A 49 5.92 3.38 -10.51
N ILE A 50 5.73 3.73 -9.25
CA ILE A 50 6.42 4.88 -8.67
C ILE A 50 7.93 4.67 -8.73
N PHE A 51 8.35 3.41 -8.66
CA PHE A 51 9.77 3.06 -8.62
C PHE A 51 10.30 2.61 -9.98
N GLY A 52 9.60 2.96 -11.05
CA GLY A 52 10.08 2.69 -12.39
C GLY A 52 9.61 1.38 -13.01
N GLY A 53 8.62 0.75 -12.38
CA GLY A 53 8.09 -0.51 -12.91
C GLY A 53 8.81 -1.72 -12.34
N ASP A 54 8.41 -2.89 -12.79
CA ASP A 54 8.84 -4.14 -12.19
C ASP A 54 10.35 -4.27 -12.06
N ILE A 55 11.05 -4.01 -13.13
CA ILE A 55 12.49 -4.23 -13.11
C ILE A 55 13.20 -3.29 -12.16
N GLN A 56 12.87 -2.02 -12.23
CA GLN A 56 13.53 -1.04 -11.36
C GLN A 56 13.12 -1.23 -9.91
N ALA A 57 11.86 -1.54 -9.67
CA ALA A 57 11.38 -1.74 -8.31
C ALA A 57 12.08 -2.93 -7.67
N MET A 58 12.32 -3.99 -8.44
CA MET A 58 13.00 -5.15 -7.90
C MET A 58 14.48 -4.90 -7.63
N ARG A 59 15.05 -3.90 -8.28
CA ARG A 59 16.44 -3.54 -8.04
C ARG A 59 16.60 -2.60 -6.86
N HIS A 60 15.52 -2.04 -6.39
CA HIS A 60 15.56 -1.19 -5.22
C HIS A 60 16.02 -2.03 -4.03
N THR A 61 16.67 -1.43 -3.06
CA THR A 61 17.20 -2.16 -1.92
C THR A 61 16.69 -1.56 -0.63
N PRO A 62 15.80 -2.23 0.06
CA PRO A 62 15.18 -3.52 -0.26
C PRO A 62 14.23 -3.44 -1.45
N ALA A 63 14.00 -4.56 -2.11
CA ALA A 63 13.15 -4.57 -3.29
C ALA A 63 11.73 -4.14 -2.99
N ILE A 64 11.14 -3.44 -3.93
CA ILE A 64 9.76 -2.99 -3.79
C ILE A 64 8.89 -4.02 -4.50
N GLU A 65 8.21 -4.83 -3.73
CA GLU A 65 7.37 -5.88 -4.27
C GLU A 65 6.03 -5.87 -3.56
N TYR A 66 5.20 -6.85 -3.82
CA TYR A 66 3.84 -6.80 -3.29
C TYR A 66 3.80 -6.77 -1.76
N HIS A 67 4.81 -7.34 -1.09
CA HIS A 67 4.85 -7.26 0.37
C HIS A 67 4.96 -5.82 0.84
N PHE A 68 5.78 -5.03 0.16
CA PHE A 68 5.88 -3.61 0.49
C PHE A 68 4.54 -2.92 0.33
N CYS A 69 3.83 -3.25 -0.76
CA CYS A 69 2.54 -2.62 -1.03
C CYS A 69 1.53 -2.95 0.05
N GLU A 70 1.51 -4.20 0.50
CA GLU A 70 0.63 -4.60 1.59
C GLU A 70 0.98 -3.85 2.87
N TYR A 71 2.27 -3.75 3.17
CA TYR A 71 2.70 -3.05 4.37
C TYR A 71 2.30 -1.59 4.35
N VAL A 72 2.40 -0.95 3.20
CA VAL A 72 2.02 0.45 3.07
C VAL A 72 0.55 0.63 3.45
N ALA A 73 -0.33 -0.14 2.85
CA ALA A 73 -1.75 0.00 3.11
C ALA A 73 -2.08 -0.35 4.57
N LYS A 74 -1.46 -1.41 5.07
CA LYS A 74 -1.73 -1.86 6.43
C LYS A 74 -1.21 -0.86 7.46
N ASP A 75 -0.01 -0.34 7.23
CA ASP A 75 0.61 0.61 8.17
C ASP A 75 -0.19 1.90 8.22
N PHE A 76 -0.66 2.39 7.09
CA PHE A 76 -1.50 3.58 7.10
C PHE A 76 -2.78 3.31 7.87
N MET A 77 -3.38 2.15 7.69
CA MET A 77 -4.59 1.79 8.42
C MET A 77 -4.33 1.81 9.92
N GLU A 78 -3.23 1.21 10.34
CA GLU A 78 -2.88 1.14 11.76
C GLU A 78 -2.56 2.51 12.33
N ASP A 79 -2.12 3.42 11.49
CA ASP A 79 -1.84 4.78 11.89
C ASP A 79 -3.08 5.68 11.85
N GLY A 80 -4.22 5.12 11.49
CA GLY A 80 -5.46 5.88 11.45
C GLY A 80 -5.64 6.72 10.21
N ARG A 81 -4.96 6.35 9.11
CA ARG A 81 -5.03 7.11 7.86
C ARG A 81 -5.42 6.18 6.74
N TRP A 82 -6.33 6.63 5.89
CA TRP A 82 -6.84 5.83 4.77
C TRP A 82 -7.24 4.43 5.23
N GLU A 83 -7.96 4.39 6.34
CA GLU A 83 -8.26 3.14 7.04
C GLU A 83 -9.04 2.15 6.21
N GLU A 84 -9.80 2.63 5.27
CA GLU A 84 -10.65 1.78 4.45
C GLU A 84 -9.91 1.08 3.32
N VAL A 85 -8.71 1.53 3.00
CA VAL A 85 -7.99 1.00 1.82
C VAL A 85 -7.51 -0.43 2.03
N PHE A 86 -6.84 -0.70 3.14
CA PHE A 86 -6.32 -2.05 3.36
C PHE A 86 -7.43 -3.09 3.39
N PRO A 87 -8.51 -2.90 4.16
CA PRO A 87 -9.57 -3.89 4.17
C PRO A 87 -10.22 -4.08 2.81
N ALA A 88 -10.34 -3.03 2.03
CA ALA A 88 -10.95 -3.15 0.71
C ALA A 88 -10.09 -3.98 -0.24
N LEU A 89 -8.77 -3.87 -0.09
CA LEU A 89 -7.86 -4.57 -0.98
C LEU A 89 -7.50 -5.96 -0.45
N TYR A 90 -7.31 -6.10 0.85
CA TYR A 90 -6.77 -7.32 1.44
C TYR A 90 -7.59 -7.90 2.58
N GLY A 91 -8.65 -7.25 2.94
CA GLY A 91 -9.34 -7.55 4.18
C GLY A 91 -9.98 -8.91 4.24
N ASN A 92 -10.30 -9.49 3.10
CA ASN A 92 -10.96 -10.77 3.08
C ASN A 92 -9.99 -11.93 2.99
N PHE A 93 -8.71 -11.66 3.01
CA PHE A 93 -7.75 -12.71 2.83
C PHE A 93 -7.40 -13.32 4.17
N VAL A 94 -7.59 -14.61 4.26
CA VAL A 94 -7.30 -15.34 5.48
C VAL A 94 -5.86 -15.13 5.91
N LYS A 95 -4.96 -15.02 4.97
CA LYS A 95 -3.54 -14.90 5.31
C LYS A 95 -3.18 -13.71 6.17
N TYR A 96 -4.08 -12.72 6.22
CA TYR A 96 -3.76 -11.57 7.02
C TYR A 96 -4.31 -11.69 8.42
N GLY A 97 -4.10 -12.78 9.04
CA GLY A 97 -4.51 -12.93 10.39
C GLY A 97 -5.47 -14.04 10.59
N GLY A 98 -5.84 -14.60 9.50
CA GLY A 98 -6.73 -15.72 9.57
C GLY A 98 -8.11 -15.39 10.01
N LYS A 99 -8.51 -14.14 9.93
CA LYS A 99 -9.72 -13.86 10.38
C LYS A 99 -10.50 -13.19 9.46
N ILE A 100 -11.53 -13.60 9.13
CA ILE A 100 -12.39 -12.94 8.23
C ILE A 100 -13.38 -12.37 9.10
N LYS A 101 -13.67 -11.59 9.15
CA LYS A 101 -14.45 -11.14 9.92
C LYS A 101 -15.54 -11.51 9.92
N GLU A 102 -15.92 -11.88 10.27
CA GLU A 102 -16.73 -12.51 10.25
C GLU A 102 -17.58 -12.18 10.39
#